data_dc73daa437e1bfbbb84417acf3aec23c
#
_entry.id   dc73daa437e1bfbbb84417acf3aec23c
#
_cell.length_a   1.000
_cell.length_b   1.000
_cell.length_c   1.000
_cell.angle_alpha   90.00
_cell.angle_beta   90.00
_cell.angle_gamma   90.00
#
_symmetry.space_group_name_H-M   'P 1'
#
loop_
_entity.id
_entity.type
_entity.pdbx_description
1 polymer ?
#
loop_
_entity_poly.entity_id
_entity_poly.type
_entity_poly.pdbx_seq_one_letter_code
_entity_poly.pdbx_strand_id
1 'polypeptide(L)'
;MTDFKRIPPEQAQTMRSNGAVIVDIRDPQSYANGHISGSLHLDNHSLPDFIAAADLDHPLIVTCYHGHSSQSAAAYLVNQGFSDVYSLDGGFELWRHTYPADVARDEQA
;
A
#
# COMPACT_ATOMS: atom_id res chain seq x y z
N MET A 1 8.86 -4.03 20.89
CA MET A 1 8.92 -3.16 19.72
C MET A 1 8.08 -3.77 18.63
N THR A 2 7.17 -2.98 18.08
CA THR A 2 6.28 -3.45 17.03
C THR A 2 6.86 -3.06 15.67
N ASP A 3 6.96 -4.04 14.79
CA ASP A 3 7.48 -3.82 13.46
C ASP A 3 6.43 -4.19 12.42
N PHE A 4 6.62 -3.68 11.22
CA PHE A 4 5.84 -4.15 10.08
C PHE A 4 6.34 -5.52 9.64
N LYS A 5 5.51 -6.21 8.87
CA LYS A 5 5.88 -7.49 8.24
C LYS A 5 5.97 -7.31 6.74
N ARG A 6 6.76 -8.16 6.10
CA ARG A 6 6.87 -8.18 4.64
C ARG A 6 6.05 -9.36 4.12
N ILE A 7 5.28 -9.13 3.05
CA ILE A 7 4.41 -10.16 2.49
C ILE A 7 4.54 -10.21 0.97
N PRO A 8 4.41 -11.40 0.37
CA PRO A 8 4.42 -11.54 -1.09
C PRO A 8 3.06 -11.15 -1.67
N PRO A 9 2.97 -10.97 -3.01
CA PRO A 9 1.71 -10.60 -3.66
C PRO A 9 0.54 -11.54 -3.37
N GLU A 10 0.80 -12.83 -3.28
CA GLU A 10 -0.25 -13.82 -3.02
C GLU A 10 -0.94 -13.61 -1.68
N GLN A 11 -0.14 -13.35 -0.65
CA GLN A 11 -0.69 -13.06 0.67
C GLN A 11 -1.41 -11.70 0.68
N ALA A 12 -0.84 -10.71 0.00
CA ALA A 12 -1.48 -9.41 -0.12
C ALA A 12 -2.84 -9.50 -0.82
N GLN A 13 -2.95 -10.33 -1.85
CA GLN A 13 -4.21 -10.54 -2.54
C GLN A 13 -5.26 -11.16 -1.62
N THR A 14 -4.87 -12.16 -0.83
CA THR A 14 -5.77 -12.76 0.15
C THR A 14 -6.25 -11.73 1.17
N MET A 15 -5.33 -10.93 1.70
CA MET A 15 -5.67 -9.89 2.68
C MET A 15 -6.57 -8.82 2.06
N ARG A 16 -6.29 -8.44 0.82
CA ARG A 16 -7.11 -7.47 0.09
C ARG A 16 -8.54 -7.99 -0.06
N SER A 17 -8.70 -9.25 -0.40
CA SER A 17 -10.02 -9.89 -0.52
C SER A 17 -10.76 -9.92 0.82
N ASN A 18 -10.03 -9.89 1.92
CA ASN A 18 -10.60 -9.85 3.27
C ASN A 18 -10.74 -8.41 3.82
N GLY A 19 -10.54 -7.41 2.98
CA GLY A 19 -10.80 -6.02 3.35
C GLY A 19 -9.62 -5.20 3.81
N ALA A 20 -8.39 -5.71 3.69
CA ALA A 20 -7.21 -4.92 4.05
C ALA A 20 -7.12 -3.67 3.16
N VAL A 21 -6.67 -2.57 3.76
CA VAL A 21 -6.42 -1.32 3.02
C VAL A 21 -5.04 -1.39 2.41
N ILE A 22 -4.92 -1.00 1.14
CA ILE A 22 -3.62 -0.89 0.46
C ILE A 22 -3.37 0.58 0.14
N VAL A 23 -2.20 1.08 0.53
CA VAL A 23 -1.77 2.44 0.20
C VAL A 23 -0.55 2.38 -0.69
N ASP A 24 -0.48 3.30 -1.65
CA ASP A 24 0.60 3.38 -2.64
C ASP A 24 1.33 4.70 -2.44
N ILE A 25 2.62 4.62 -2.15
CA ILE A 25 3.42 5.79 -1.80
C ILE A 25 4.26 6.32 -2.97
N ARG A 26 4.03 5.79 -4.18
CA ARG A 26 4.74 6.28 -5.36
C ARG A 26 4.29 7.71 -5.72
N ASP A 27 4.96 8.31 -6.70
CA ASP A 27 4.55 9.63 -7.16
C ASP A 27 3.17 9.58 -7.82
N PRO A 28 2.44 10.71 -7.88
CA PRO A 28 1.07 10.72 -8.41
C PRO A 28 0.97 10.23 -9.86
N GLN A 29 1.95 10.55 -10.69
CA GLN A 29 1.94 10.14 -12.10
C GLN A 29 2.03 8.62 -12.24
N SER A 30 2.91 7.99 -11.48
CA SER A 30 3.06 6.53 -11.50
C SER A 30 1.81 5.84 -11.00
N TYR A 31 1.22 6.37 -9.93
CA TYR A 31 -0.04 5.84 -9.41
C TYR A 31 -1.15 5.93 -10.45
N ALA A 32 -1.30 7.08 -11.11
CA ALA A 32 -2.35 7.28 -12.11
C ALA A 32 -2.17 6.35 -13.30
N ASN A 33 -0.94 6.09 -13.71
CA ASN A 33 -0.64 5.22 -14.85
C ASN A 33 -0.89 3.73 -14.58
N GLY A 34 -0.97 3.35 -13.32
CA GLY A 34 -1.27 1.96 -12.93
C GLY A 34 -1.05 1.78 -11.44
N HIS A 35 -2.02 1.19 -10.77
CA HIS A 35 -1.94 0.90 -9.34
C HIS A 35 -2.78 -0.33 -9.03
N ILE A 36 -2.57 -0.90 -7.85
CA ILE A 36 -3.37 -2.03 -7.40
C ILE A 36 -4.82 -1.58 -7.28
N SER A 37 -5.74 -2.34 -7.87
CA SER A 37 -7.15 -2.00 -7.85
C SER A 37 -7.65 -1.81 -6.43
N GLY A 38 -8.25 -0.64 -6.16
CA GLY A 38 -8.75 -0.29 -4.84
C GLY A 38 -7.73 0.32 -3.89
N SER A 39 -6.45 0.42 -4.30
CA SER A 39 -5.45 1.08 -3.45
C SER A 39 -5.64 2.59 -3.45
N LEU A 40 -5.18 3.21 -2.35
CA LEU A 40 -5.25 4.65 -2.16
C LEU A 40 -3.85 5.24 -2.35
N HIS A 41 -3.77 6.36 -3.06
CA HIS A 41 -2.51 7.08 -3.16
C HIS A 41 -2.24 7.84 -1.86
N LEU A 42 -1.01 7.75 -1.37
CA LEU A 42 -0.61 8.38 -0.12
C LEU A 42 0.69 9.14 -0.33
N ASP A 43 0.67 10.44 0.01
CA ASP A 43 1.86 11.29 -0.03
C ASP A 43 1.89 12.17 1.22
N ASN A 44 2.90 13.03 1.33
CA ASN A 44 3.05 13.89 2.50
C ASN A 44 1.87 14.85 2.68
N HIS A 45 1.19 15.18 1.60
CA HIS A 45 0.04 16.08 1.66
C HIS A 45 -1.20 15.38 2.21
N SER A 46 -1.45 14.14 1.80
CA SER A 46 -2.65 13.38 2.21
C SER A 46 -2.44 12.58 3.50
N LEU A 47 -1.19 12.39 3.92
CA LEU A 47 -0.85 11.52 5.04
C LEU A 47 -1.51 11.93 6.36
N PRO A 48 -1.50 13.22 6.77
CA PRO A 48 -2.13 13.59 8.04
C PRO A 48 -3.62 13.27 8.09
N ASP A 49 -4.34 13.54 7.01
CA ASP A 49 -5.77 13.26 6.96
C ASP A 49 -6.04 11.75 6.95
N PHE A 50 -5.20 10.99 6.23
CA PHE A 50 -5.32 9.55 6.22
C PHE A 50 -5.16 8.96 7.63
N ILE A 51 -4.14 9.40 8.37
CA ILE A 51 -3.90 8.91 9.73
C ILE A 51 -5.06 9.29 10.64
N ALA A 52 -5.56 10.53 10.52
CA ALA A 52 -6.64 11.00 11.39
C ALA A 52 -7.95 10.23 11.18
N ALA A 53 -8.21 9.78 9.96
CA ALA A 53 -9.45 9.09 9.61
C ALA A 53 -9.36 7.57 9.72
N ALA A 54 -8.17 7.01 9.83
CA ALA A 54 -7.96 5.56 9.72
C ALA A 54 -8.35 4.83 11.00
N ASP A 55 -8.77 3.57 10.82
CA ASP A 55 -8.83 2.61 11.92
C ASP A 55 -7.43 2.04 12.12
N LEU A 56 -6.78 2.41 13.20
CA LEU A 56 -5.39 2.07 13.46
C LEU A 56 -5.15 0.56 13.67
N ASP A 57 -6.20 -0.20 13.93
CA ASP A 57 -6.09 -1.65 14.13
C ASP A 57 -6.47 -2.45 12.88
N HIS A 58 -6.86 -1.77 11.81
CA HIS A 58 -7.24 -2.43 10.56
C HIS A 58 -5.97 -2.79 9.76
N PRO A 59 -5.92 -3.98 9.12
CA PRO A 59 -4.76 -4.36 8.33
C PRO A 59 -4.44 -3.37 7.23
N LEU A 60 -3.18 -2.95 7.15
CA LEU A 60 -2.71 -1.93 6.22
C LEU A 60 -1.50 -2.45 5.46
N ILE A 61 -1.58 -2.44 4.13
CA ILE A 61 -0.48 -2.87 3.25
C ILE A 61 0.06 -1.64 2.55
N VAL A 62 1.38 -1.47 2.59
CA VAL A 62 2.06 -0.34 1.96
C VAL A 62 2.80 -0.83 0.74
N THR A 63 2.59 -0.20 -0.41
CA THR A 63 3.27 -0.55 -1.65
C THR A 63 4.04 0.63 -2.23
N CYS A 64 5.17 0.31 -2.87
CA CYS A 64 5.98 1.23 -3.66
C CYS A 64 6.33 0.56 -4.99
N TYR A 65 7.42 0.97 -5.65
CA TYR A 65 7.81 0.37 -6.94
C TYR A 65 8.30 -1.07 -6.79
N HIS A 66 9.27 -1.30 -5.88
CA HIS A 66 10.00 -2.58 -5.78
C HIS A 66 10.06 -3.15 -4.37
N GLY A 67 9.36 -2.55 -3.40
CA GLY A 67 9.33 -3.06 -2.04
C GLY A 67 10.42 -2.53 -1.13
N HIS A 68 11.13 -1.49 -1.53
CA HIS A 68 12.19 -0.89 -0.71
C HIS A 68 11.67 0.30 0.10
N SER A 69 11.16 1.33 -0.58
CA SER A 69 10.66 2.54 0.08
C SER A 69 9.46 2.25 0.98
N SER A 70 8.65 1.25 0.61
CA SER A 70 7.48 0.87 1.41
C SER A 70 7.86 0.37 2.79
N GLN A 71 9.08 -0.16 2.97
CA GLN A 71 9.52 -0.61 4.30
C GLN A 71 9.70 0.57 5.26
N SER A 72 10.33 1.65 4.81
CA SER A 72 10.47 2.85 5.64
C SER A 72 9.11 3.47 5.95
N ALA A 73 8.23 3.53 4.95
CA ALA A 73 6.89 4.06 5.14
C ALA A 73 6.07 3.20 6.10
N ALA A 74 6.19 1.88 5.99
CA ALA A 74 5.50 0.97 6.91
C ALA A 74 5.98 1.18 8.35
N ALA A 75 7.29 1.30 8.56
CA ALA A 75 7.85 1.57 9.89
C ALA A 75 7.33 2.89 10.44
N TYR A 76 7.25 3.92 9.61
CA TYR A 76 6.70 5.20 10.03
C TYR A 76 5.25 5.06 10.50
N LEU A 77 4.44 4.31 9.77
CA LEU A 77 3.02 4.12 10.12
C LEU A 77 2.86 3.30 11.40
N VAL A 78 3.72 2.31 11.63
CA VAL A 78 3.76 1.61 12.92
C VAL A 78 3.99 2.62 14.05
N ASN A 79 4.93 3.55 13.87
CA ASN A 79 5.22 4.58 14.87
C ASN A 79 4.06 5.56 15.05
N GLN A 80 3.17 5.68 14.08
CA GLN A 80 1.98 6.52 14.19
C GLN A 80 0.81 5.81 14.87
N GLY A 81 0.99 4.56 15.26
CA GLY A 81 -0.01 3.82 16.02
C GLY A 81 -0.74 2.71 15.27
N PHE A 82 -0.42 2.50 13.99
CA PHE A 82 -1.01 1.39 13.24
C PHE A 82 -0.48 0.07 13.79
N SER A 83 -1.36 -0.86 14.15
CA SER A 83 -1.00 -2.08 14.85
C SER A 83 -0.76 -3.28 13.93
N ASP A 84 -1.15 -3.19 12.65
CA ASP A 84 -1.12 -4.34 11.74
C ASP A 84 -0.69 -3.88 10.34
N VAL A 85 0.61 -3.69 10.15
CA VAL A 85 1.18 -3.05 8.98
C VAL A 85 2.08 -4.01 8.21
N TYR A 86 1.96 -3.99 6.90
CA TYR A 86 2.71 -4.87 5.99
C TYR A 86 3.33 -4.05 4.87
N SER A 87 4.52 -4.47 4.43
CA SER A 87 5.17 -3.95 3.23
C SER A 87 5.07 -5.01 2.13
N LEU A 88 4.60 -4.61 0.95
CA LEU A 88 4.44 -5.53 -0.17
C LEU A 88 5.78 -5.81 -0.83
N ASP A 89 6.25 -7.06 -0.74
CA ASP A 89 7.50 -7.48 -1.39
C ASP A 89 7.36 -7.36 -2.91
N GLY A 90 8.41 -6.85 -3.54
CA GLY A 90 8.44 -6.63 -4.97
C GLY A 90 7.62 -5.43 -5.44
N GLY A 91 6.83 -4.85 -4.58
CA GLY A 91 6.04 -3.66 -4.85
C GLY A 91 5.07 -3.81 -6.01
N PHE A 92 4.69 -2.68 -6.59
CA PHE A 92 3.75 -2.70 -7.71
C PHE A 92 4.33 -3.41 -8.95
N GLU A 93 5.65 -3.35 -9.14
CA GLU A 93 6.27 -4.01 -10.29
C GLU A 93 5.99 -5.52 -10.28
N LEU A 94 6.18 -6.18 -9.14
CA LEU A 94 5.87 -7.61 -9.04
C LEU A 94 4.37 -7.87 -9.08
N TRP A 95 3.57 -7.01 -8.44
CA TRP A 95 2.12 -7.16 -8.43
C TRP A 95 1.53 -7.18 -9.84
N ARG A 96 1.94 -6.24 -10.69
CA ARG A 96 1.35 -6.11 -12.03
C ARG A 96 1.68 -7.30 -12.92
N HIS A 97 2.78 -7.99 -12.65
CA HIS A 97 3.13 -9.22 -13.37
C HIS A 97 2.37 -10.42 -12.82
N THR A 98 2.09 -10.43 -11.52
CA THR A 98 1.41 -11.54 -10.86
C THR A 98 -0.10 -11.48 -11.03
N TYR A 99 -0.66 -10.28 -10.91
CA TYR A 99 -2.11 -10.06 -10.96
C TYR A 99 -2.47 -8.94 -11.92
N PRO A 100 -2.21 -9.10 -13.23
CA PRO A 100 -2.47 -8.01 -14.19
C PRO A 100 -3.94 -7.61 -14.27
N ALA A 101 -4.88 -8.51 -13.93
CA ALA A 101 -6.30 -8.18 -13.93
C ALA A 101 -6.70 -7.27 -12.76
N ASP A 102 -5.86 -7.17 -11.74
CA ASP A 102 -6.12 -6.36 -10.54
C ASP A 102 -5.28 -5.08 -10.54
N VAL A 103 -5.07 -4.52 -11.71
CA VAL A 103 -4.40 -3.24 -11.92
C VAL A 103 -5.41 -2.25 -12.48
N ALA A 104 -5.52 -1.11 -11.83
CA ALA A 104 -6.40 -0.03 -12.26
C ALA A 104 -5.59 1.16 -12.75
N ARG A 105 -6.20 2.03 -13.51
CA ARG A 105 -5.61 3.28 -13.99
C ARG A 105 -6.61 4.39 -13.79
N ASP A 106 -6.09 5.60 -13.51
CA ASP A 106 -6.95 6.75 -13.42
C ASP A 106 -7.26 7.24 -14.83
N GLU A 107 -8.54 7.54 -15.07
CA GLU A 107 -8.96 8.11 -16.34
C GLU A 107 -8.44 9.55 -16.44
N GLN A 108 -7.91 9.88 -17.60
CA GLN A 108 -7.49 11.24 -17.92
C GLN A 108 -8.54 11.85 -18.82
N ALA A 109 -9.15 12.89 -18.34
CA ALA A 109 -10.14 13.61 -19.14
C ALA A 109 -9.47 14.43 -20.26
#